data_ca21344f0f4dbc6eed62215e2f584853
#
_entry.id   ca21344f0f4dbc6eed62215e2f584853
#
_cell.length_a   1.000
_cell.length_b   1.000
_cell.length_c   1.000
_cell.angle_alpha   90.00
_cell.angle_beta   90.00
_cell.angle_gamma   90.00
#
_symmetry.space_group_name_H-M   'P 1'
#
loop_
_entity.id
_entity.type
_entity.pdbx_description
1 polymer ?
#
loop_
_entity_poly.entity_id
_entity_poly.type
_entity_poly.pdbx_seq_one_letter_code
_entity_poly.pdbx_strand_id
1 'polypeptide(L)' 'MKATYDARTDTLSIILKPDAQVAESDEDKPGVILDYDEQGNLVSLEILDASKCVGETCRFEFEMTGCQP' A
#
# COMPACT_ATOMS: atom_id res chain seq x y z
N MET A 1 -3.58 -6.97 -7.71
CA MET A 1 -2.96 -5.79 -7.06
C MET A 1 -3.59 -4.51 -7.57
N LYS A 2 -3.84 -3.59 -6.70
CA LYS A 2 -4.45 -2.32 -7.07
C LYS A 2 -3.79 -1.18 -6.30
N ALA A 3 -3.38 -0.13 -6.99
CA ALA A 3 -2.83 1.07 -6.37
C ALA A 3 -3.78 2.24 -6.61
N THR A 4 -4.07 2.98 -5.57
CA THR A 4 -4.99 4.12 -5.63
C THR A 4 -4.40 5.30 -4.86
N TYR A 5 -4.40 6.45 -5.49
CA TYR A 5 -3.99 7.67 -4.81
C TYR A 5 -5.19 8.61 -4.68
N ASP A 6 -5.46 9.05 -3.47
CA ASP A 6 -6.52 10.01 -3.19
C ASP A 6 -5.89 11.37 -2.91
N ALA A 7 -6.05 12.29 -3.85
CA ALA A 7 -5.44 13.61 -3.75
C ALA A 7 -6.05 14.45 -2.63
N ARG A 8 -7.30 14.18 -2.25
CA ARG A 8 -7.97 14.95 -1.20
C ARG A 8 -7.37 14.68 0.17
N THR A 9 -6.95 13.44 0.40
CA THR A 9 -6.37 13.03 1.67
C THR A 9 -4.87 12.81 1.57
N ASP A 10 -4.31 12.94 0.37
CA ASP A 10 -2.90 12.69 0.10
C ASP A 10 -2.48 11.30 0.59
N THR A 11 -3.30 10.30 0.26
CA THR A 11 -3.09 8.92 0.69
C THR A 11 -2.88 8.00 -0.51
N LEU A 12 -1.81 7.25 -0.50
CA LEU A 12 -1.54 6.20 -1.48
C LEU A 12 -1.86 4.86 -0.84
N SER A 13 -2.73 4.09 -1.49
CA SER A 13 -3.13 2.76 -1.03
C SER A 13 -2.72 1.71 -2.05
N ILE A 14 -2.09 0.64 -1.61
CA ILE A 14 -1.73 -0.47 -2.46
C ILE A 14 -2.35 -1.74 -1.87
N ILE A 15 -3.27 -2.35 -2.62
CA ILE A 15 -3.97 -3.55 -2.19
C ILE A 15 -3.38 -4.73 -2.94
N LEU A 16 -2.76 -5.64 -2.20
CA LEU A 16 -2.09 -6.81 -2.77
C LEU A 16 -3.04 -7.99 -2.89
N LYS A 17 -3.94 -8.15 -1.92
CA LYS A 17 -4.91 -9.24 -1.87
C LYS A 17 -6.30 -8.69 -1.66
N PRO A 18 -7.03 -8.36 -2.72
CA PRO A 18 -8.33 -7.67 -2.58
C PRO A 18 -9.41 -8.46 -1.87
N ASP A 19 -9.32 -9.80 -1.90
CA ASP A 19 -10.33 -10.65 -1.27
C ASP A 19 -9.99 -11.08 0.15
N ALA A 20 -8.83 -10.69 0.65
CA ALA A 20 -8.41 -11.08 1.98
C ALA A 20 -8.94 -10.11 3.03
N GLN A 21 -9.23 -10.64 4.22
CA GLN A 21 -9.67 -9.82 5.34
C GLN A 21 -8.48 -9.40 6.17
N VAL A 22 -8.49 -8.14 6.59
CA VAL A 22 -7.44 -7.62 7.46
C VAL A 22 -7.70 -8.08 8.88
N ALA A 23 -6.75 -8.79 9.45
CA ALA A 23 -6.82 -9.24 10.85
C ALA A 23 -6.04 -8.31 11.78
N GLU A 24 -4.98 -7.71 11.27
CA GLU A 24 -4.08 -6.87 12.04
C GLU A 24 -3.53 -5.75 11.18
N SER A 25 -3.36 -4.57 11.77
CA SER A 25 -2.72 -3.43 11.11
C SER A 25 -1.58 -2.94 11.99
N ASP A 26 -0.48 -2.55 11.36
CA ASP A 26 0.70 -2.11 12.07
C ASP A 26 1.27 -0.87 11.39
N GLU A 27 1.60 0.14 12.17
CA GLU A 27 2.23 1.34 11.64
C GLU A 27 3.74 1.22 11.81
N ASP A 28 4.43 0.85 10.75
CA ASP A 28 5.87 0.60 10.77
C ASP A 28 6.67 1.88 10.98
N LYS A 29 6.29 2.92 10.24
CA LYS A 29 6.86 4.26 10.37
C LYS A 29 5.71 5.23 10.41
N PRO A 30 5.90 6.43 10.96
CA PRO A 30 4.82 7.40 10.93
C PRO A 30 4.26 7.56 9.52
N GLY A 31 2.99 7.27 9.36
CA GLY A 31 2.31 7.40 8.09
C GLY A 31 2.41 6.20 7.15
N VAL A 32 3.04 5.10 7.55
CA VAL A 32 3.10 3.89 6.74
C VAL A 32 2.39 2.76 7.49
N ILE A 33 1.21 2.38 7.00
CA ILE A 33 0.36 1.39 7.65
C ILE A 33 0.38 0.10 6.84
N LEU A 34 0.70 -1.01 7.49
CA LEU A 34 0.75 -2.32 6.89
C LEU A 34 -0.39 -3.17 7.43
N ASP A 35 -1.16 -3.78 6.55
CA ASP A 35 -2.30 -4.61 6.92
C ASP A 35 -2.02 -6.07 6.63
N TYR A 36 -2.30 -6.94 7.60
CA TYR A 36 -2.00 -8.37 7.52
C TYR A 36 -3.25 -9.21 7.71
N ASP A 37 -3.27 -10.39 7.11
CA ASP A 37 -4.34 -11.35 7.33
C ASP A 37 -4.06 -12.22 8.56
N GLU A 38 -4.92 -13.21 8.82
CA GLU A 38 -4.77 -14.09 9.98
C GLU A 38 -3.50 -14.95 9.94
N GLN A 39 -2.99 -15.21 8.74
CA GLN A 39 -1.79 -16.01 8.58
C GLN A 39 -0.52 -15.16 8.62
N GLY A 40 -0.66 -13.85 8.80
CA GLY A 40 0.49 -12.96 8.83
C GLY A 40 0.98 -12.52 7.46
N ASN A 41 0.19 -12.76 6.42
CA ASN A 41 0.55 -12.30 5.07
C ASN A 41 0.13 -10.86 4.87
N LEU A 42 0.95 -10.09 4.16
CA LEU A 42 0.65 -8.70 3.87
C LEU A 42 -0.51 -8.62 2.86
N VAL A 43 -1.56 -7.93 3.24
CA VAL A 43 -2.76 -7.75 2.42
C VAL A 43 -2.72 -6.45 1.66
N SER A 44 -2.36 -5.37 2.34
CA SER A 44 -2.36 -4.03 1.75
C SER A 44 -1.44 -3.13 2.55
N LEU A 45 -1.14 -1.97 1.97
CA LEU A 45 -0.42 -0.93 2.69
C LEU A 45 -0.97 0.44 2.31
N GLU A 46 -0.84 1.39 3.23
CA GLU A 46 -1.26 2.76 3.00
C GLU A 46 -0.14 3.70 3.40
N ILE A 47 0.08 4.72 2.57
CA ILE A 47 1.04 5.77 2.86
C ILE A 47 0.28 7.07 3.00
N LEU A 48 0.28 7.59 4.23
CA LEU A 48 -0.35 8.87 4.55
C LEU A 48 0.63 9.99 4.23
N ASP A 49 0.12 11.15 3.85
CA ASP A 49 0.96 12.26 3.41
C ASP A 49 1.93 11.82 2.32
N ALA A 50 1.39 11.09 1.35
CA ALA A 50 2.21 10.42 0.33
C ALA A 50 3.08 11.36 -0.47
N SER A 51 2.60 12.57 -0.74
CA SER A 51 3.38 13.55 -1.51
C SER A 51 4.68 13.93 -0.80
N LYS A 52 4.72 13.80 0.52
CA LYS A 52 5.91 14.09 1.31
C LYS A 52 6.84 12.89 1.42
N CYS A 53 6.27 11.68 1.30
CA CYS A 53 7.04 10.45 1.51
C CYS A 53 7.61 9.87 0.23
N VAL A 54 6.88 10.00 -0.89
CA VAL A 54 7.28 9.38 -2.15
C VAL A 54 7.66 10.40 -3.23
N GLY A 55 7.73 11.67 -2.86
CA GLY A 55 8.22 12.72 -3.73
C GLY A 55 7.25 13.15 -4.82
N GLU A 56 6.89 12.28 -5.73
CA GLU A 56 5.99 12.61 -6.81
C GLU A 56 4.84 11.61 -6.87
N THR A 57 3.63 12.06 -6.48
CA THR A 57 2.46 11.20 -6.42
C THR A 57 1.64 11.20 -7.71
N CYS A 58 1.94 12.08 -8.64
CA CYS A 58 1.27 12.12 -9.95
C CYS A 58 1.82 11.05 -10.89
N ARG A 59 2.88 10.40 -10.50
CA ARG A 59 3.53 9.39 -11.32
C ARG A 59 3.86 8.18 -10.46
N PHE A 60 3.44 7.01 -10.92
CA PHE A 60 3.71 5.76 -10.26
C PHE A 60 4.28 4.77 -11.27
N GLU A 61 5.44 4.20 -10.97
CA GLU A 61 6.05 3.18 -11.80
C GLU A 61 6.12 1.88 -11.03
N PHE A 62 5.68 0.81 -11.65
CA PHE A 62 5.68 -0.51 -11.03
C PHE A 62 6.37 -1.49 -11.98
N GLU A 63 7.35 -2.20 -11.47
CA GLU A 63 8.10 -3.16 -12.25
C GLU A 63 8.19 -4.48 -11.49
N MET A 64 7.82 -5.57 -12.16
CA MET A 64 7.94 -6.91 -11.60
C MET A 64 9.08 -7.64 -12.29
N THR A 65 10.06 -8.04 -11.51
CA THR A 65 11.24 -8.74 -12.01
C THR A 65 11.27 -10.14 -11.41
N GLY A 66 11.49 -11.13 -12.27
CA GLY A 66 11.52 -12.52 -11.83
C GLY A 66 10.15 -13.13 -11.56
N CYS A 67 9.09 -12.44 -11.92
CA CYS A 67 7.73 -12.91 -11.76
C CYS A 67 7.32 -13.80 -12.94
N GLN A 68 6.68 -14.92 -12.63
CA GLN A 68 6.16 -15.82 -13.66
C GLN A 68 4.70 -15.51 -13.91
N PRO A 69 4.30 -15.38 -15.19
CA PRO A 69 2.90 -15.13 -15.51
C PRO A 69 2.01 -16.30 -15.14
#